data_bec8999838ac442b3abae5117b25fbf6
#
_entry.id   bec8999838ac442b3abae5117b25fbf6
#
_cell.length_a   1.000
_cell.length_b   1.000
_cell.length_c   1.000
_cell.angle_alpha   90.00
_cell.angle_beta   90.00
_cell.angle_gamma   90.00
#
_symmetry.space_group_name_H-M   'P 1'
#
loop_
_entity.id
_entity.type
_entity.pdbx_description
1 polymer ?
#
loop_
_entity_poly.entity_id
_entity_poly.type
_entity_poly.pdbx_seq_one_letter_code
_entity_poly.pdbx_strand_id
1 'polypeptide(L)'
;MNFQAPFCARLEPRFDNVTKAPQRKITLKTPEFDDYAHFYAQRFEPGVVYWADDAPHTIPLEEYAGGRLLAQGMGEIIERIIVLDGEPIGTITARDFVKKTCQCTLGIVIANPQHWSHGYGSEALRLFLDFLAREGFALIVLETYANNTRAQRCFTKLGFRKYRVFYAAGSGRFVVQMIRKLPPPPPIGTLISPNDPHWKPPKR
;
A
#
# COMPACT_ATOMS: atom_id res chain seq x y z
N MET A 1 -57.52 -50.65 18.82
CA MET A 1 -57.24 -49.32 19.26
C MET A 1 -55.90 -48.87 18.58
N ASN A 2 -56.01 -48.14 17.48
CA ASN A 2 -54.85 -47.69 16.73
C ASN A 2 -54.37 -46.34 17.28
N PHE A 3 -53.16 -46.29 17.84
CA PHE A 3 -52.50 -45.04 18.15
C PHE A 3 -51.61 -44.65 16.98
N GLN A 4 -52.02 -43.64 16.25
CA GLN A 4 -51.24 -42.97 15.22
C GLN A 4 -50.38 -41.92 15.92
N ALA A 5 -49.05 -42.03 15.79
CA ALA A 5 -48.11 -41.06 16.30
C ALA A 5 -48.08 -39.80 15.39
N PRO A 6 -47.97 -38.58 15.94
CA PRO A 6 -47.96 -37.34 15.11
C PRO A 6 -46.66 -37.19 14.36
N PHE A 7 -46.81 -36.74 13.12
CA PHE A 7 -45.81 -36.38 12.11
C PHE A 7 -44.96 -35.25 12.63
N CYS A 8 -43.68 -35.53 12.95
CA CYS A 8 -42.70 -34.53 13.33
C CYS A 8 -42.18 -33.87 12.07
N ALA A 9 -42.69 -32.68 11.71
CA ALA A 9 -42.19 -31.88 10.62
C ALA A 9 -40.76 -31.43 10.96
N ARG A 10 -39.76 -31.95 10.20
CA ARG A 10 -38.40 -31.44 10.23
C ARG A 10 -38.43 -30.00 9.71
N LEU A 11 -38.22 -29.07 10.62
CA LEU A 11 -37.82 -27.70 10.27
C LEU A 11 -36.39 -27.76 9.80
N GLU A 12 -36.17 -27.72 8.50
CA GLU A 12 -34.85 -27.47 7.92
C GLU A 12 -34.44 -26.03 8.28
N PRO A 13 -33.26 -25.80 8.87
CA PRO A 13 -32.80 -24.44 9.08
C PRO A 13 -32.52 -23.83 7.70
N ARG A 14 -33.34 -22.88 7.30
CA ARG A 14 -32.99 -21.96 6.19
C ARG A 14 -31.75 -21.18 6.63
N PHE A 15 -30.61 -21.60 6.11
CA PHE A 15 -29.41 -20.73 6.10
C PHE A 15 -29.68 -19.60 5.15
N ASP A 16 -30.28 -18.54 5.66
CA ASP A 16 -30.45 -17.31 4.92
C ASP A 16 -29.07 -16.82 4.49
N ASN A 17 -28.97 -16.49 3.23
CA ASN A 17 -27.82 -15.94 2.56
C ASN A 17 -27.10 -14.92 3.48
N VAL A 18 -25.99 -15.34 4.07
CA VAL A 18 -25.04 -14.42 4.64
C VAL A 18 -24.52 -13.59 3.47
N THR A 19 -25.12 -12.46 3.23
CA THR A 19 -24.61 -11.47 2.29
C THR A 19 -23.19 -11.14 2.72
N LYS A 20 -22.23 -11.68 1.97
CA LYS A 20 -20.81 -11.41 2.17
C LYS A 20 -20.68 -9.89 2.19
N ALA A 21 -20.26 -9.32 3.32
CA ALA A 21 -20.06 -7.89 3.44
C ALA A 21 -19.27 -7.41 2.22
N PRO A 22 -19.61 -6.26 1.61
CA PRO A 22 -18.95 -5.77 0.43
C PRO A 22 -17.45 -5.78 0.68
N GLN A 23 -16.72 -6.47 -0.20
CA GLN A 23 -15.27 -6.60 -0.06
C GLN A 23 -14.67 -5.20 -0.28
N ARG A 24 -14.17 -4.60 0.78
CA ARG A 24 -13.54 -3.27 0.74
C ARG A 24 -12.42 -3.28 -0.29
N LYS A 25 -12.44 -2.29 -1.19
CA LYS A 25 -11.55 -2.24 -2.35
C LYS A 25 -10.47 -1.19 -2.16
N ILE A 26 -9.22 -1.64 -2.20
CA ILE A 26 -8.05 -0.75 -2.30
C ILE A 26 -7.73 -0.51 -3.77
N THR A 27 -7.52 0.75 -4.11
CA THR A 27 -6.98 1.19 -5.40
C THR A 27 -5.86 2.20 -5.20
N LEU A 28 -5.08 2.41 -6.24
CA LEU A 28 -4.02 3.42 -6.28
C LEU A 28 -4.33 4.42 -7.38
N LYS A 29 -4.25 5.71 -7.07
CA LYS A 29 -4.40 6.77 -8.09
C LYS A 29 -3.21 7.71 -8.08
N THR A 30 -3.01 8.42 -9.19
CA THR A 30 -2.06 9.53 -9.25
C THR A 30 -2.52 10.64 -8.31
N PRO A 31 -1.62 11.24 -7.51
CA PRO A 31 -2.00 12.26 -6.55
C PRO A 31 -2.46 13.55 -7.22
N GLU A 32 -3.46 14.17 -6.62
CA GLU A 32 -3.92 15.51 -6.84
C GLU A 32 -3.85 16.30 -5.54
N PHE A 33 -3.93 17.62 -5.59
CA PHE A 33 -3.80 18.46 -4.39
C PHE A 33 -4.85 18.11 -3.32
N ASP A 34 -6.11 17.95 -3.72
CA ASP A 34 -7.22 17.67 -2.81
C ASP A 34 -7.11 16.34 -2.08
N ASP A 35 -6.38 15.38 -2.65
CA ASP A 35 -6.12 14.11 -1.99
C ASP A 35 -5.34 14.27 -0.70
N TYR A 36 -4.35 15.17 -0.72
CA TYR A 36 -3.55 15.45 0.47
C TYR A 36 -4.37 16.15 1.54
N ALA A 37 -5.25 17.08 1.17
CA ALA A 37 -6.10 17.79 2.09
C ALA A 37 -6.98 16.84 2.92
N HIS A 38 -7.43 15.75 2.29
CA HIS A 38 -8.32 14.78 2.90
C HIS A 38 -7.73 14.09 4.15
N PHE A 39 -6.45 13.77 4.14
CA PHE A 39 -5.79 13.08 5.25
C PHE A 39 -4.65 13.87 5.91
N TYR A 40 -4.41 15.11 5.48
CA TYR A 40 -3.28 15.91 5.95
C TYR A 40 -3.26 16.06 7.47
N ALA A 41 -4.37 16.41 8.10
CA ALA A 41 -4.44 16.55 9.54
C ALA A 41 -4.15 15.24 10.29
N GLN A 42 -4.60 14.11 9.74
CA GLN A 42 -4.47 12.79 10.38
C GLN A 42 -3.03 12.29 10.44
N ARG A 43 -2.17 12.75 9.52
CA ARG A 43 -0.76 12.34 9.52
C ARG A 43 0.04 12.90 10.71
N PHE A 44 -0.45 13.95 11.37
CA PHE A 44 0.14 14.51 12.59
C PHE A 44 -0.36 13.85 13.88
N GLU A 45 -1.25 12.87 13.78
CA GLU A 45 -1.61 12.02 14.91
C GLU A 45 -0.36 11.39 15.52
N PRO A 46 -0.17 11.44 16.86
CA PRO A 46 1.05 10.97 17.52
C PRO A 46 1.45 9.54 17.12
N GLY A 47 0.45 8.66 16.92
CA GLY A 47 0.69 7.29 16.48
C GLY A 47 1.23 7.21 15.05
N VAL A 48 0.83 8.11 14.15
CA VAL A 48 1.31 8.15 12.77
C VAL A 48 2.72 8.74 12.71
N VAL A 49 2.94 9.90 13.34
CA VAL A 49 4.24 10.57 13.46
C VAL A 49 5.29 9.62 14.02
N TYR A 50 4.95 8.89 15.08
CA TYR A 50 5.86 7.94 15.71
C TYR A 50 6.42 6.88 14.74
N TRP A 51 5.63 6.44 13.74
CA TRP A 51 6.05 5.41 12.79
C TRP A 51 6.53 5.94 11.45
N ALA A 52 6.10 7.14 11.05
CA ALA A 52 6.42 7.72 9.75
C ALA A 52 7.78 8.42 9.69
N ASP A 53 8.43 8.65 10.87
CA ASP A 53 9.64 9.46 11.00
C ASP A 53 9.47 10.89 10.48
N ASP A 54 8.24 11.32 10.32
CA ASP A 54 7.94 12.71 10.05
C ASP A 54 8.08 13.46 11.36
N ALA A 55 9.08 14.33 11.45
CA ALA A 55 9.13 15.29 12.54
C ALA A 55 7.80 16.05 12.58
N PRO A 56 7.31 16.47 13.75
CA PRO A 56 6.08 17.25 13.87
C PRO A 56 6.27 18.66 13.32
N HIS A 57 6.71 18.75 12.07
CA HIS A 57 6.82 20.02 11.36
C HIS A 57 5.45 20.32 10.80
N THR A 58 4.79 21.29 11.36
CA THR A 58 3.58 21.89 10.84
C THR A 58 3.94 22.74 9.61
N ILE A 59 4.36 22.09 8.53
CA ILE A 59 4.43 22.79 7.24
C ILE A 59 2.99 22.97 6.73
N PRO A 60 2.64 24.10 6.12
CA PRO A 60 1.33 24.30 5.53
C PRO A 60 0.95 23.19 4.53
N LEU A 61 -0.33 22.91 4.38
CA LEU A 61 -0.82 21.91 3.42
C LEU A 61 -0.32 22.22 1.99
N GLU A 62 -0.36 23.47 1.60
CA GLU A 62 0.07 23.96 0.29
C GLU A 62 1.55 23.63 0.02
N GLU A 63 2.41 23.84 1.01
CA GLU A 63 3.82 23.52 0.92
C GLU A 63 4.03 22.00 0.88
N TYR A 64 3.33 21.27 1.73
CA TYR A 64 3.42 19.81 1.77
C TYR A 64 2.95 19.16 0.46
N ALA A 65 1.74 19.48 0.01
CA ALA A 65 1.17 18.91 -1.21
C ALA A 65 1.90 19.41 -2.46
N GLY A 66 2.18 20.74 -2.52
CA GLY A 66 2.89 21.35 -3.63
C GLY A 66 4.29 20.79 -3.82
N GLY A 67 5.06 20.60 -2.74
CA GLY A 67 6.39 20.00 -2.79
C GLY A 67 6.36 18.57 -3.33
N ARG A 68 5.40 17.73 -2.93
CA ARG A 68 5.27 16.36 -3.42
C ARG A 68 4.85 16.30 -4.88
N LEU A 69 3.89 17.12 -5.30
CA LEU A 69 3.47 17.21 -6.70
C LEU A 69 4.59 17.70 -7.61
N LEU A 70 5.38 18.68 -7.13
CA LEU A 70 6.55 19.15 -7.85
C LEU A 70 7.61 18.06 -7.99
N ALA A 71 7.99 17.39 -6.91
CA ALA A 71 8.97 16.30 -6.92
C ALA A 71 8.53 15.15 -7.85
N GLN A 72 7.24 14.84 -7.90
CA GLN A 72 6.69 13.87 -8.86
C GLN A 72 6.78 14.38 -10.30
N GLY A 73 6.45 15.63 -10.54
CA GLY A 73 6.58 16.27 -11.87
C GLY A 73 8.02 16.29 -12.38
N MET A 74 9.00 16.45 -11.49
CA MET A 74 10.43 16.39 -11.78
C MET A 74 10.98 14.95 -11.92
N GLY A 75 10.18 13.93 -11.62
CA GLY A 75 10.61 12.54 -11.66
C GLY A 75 11.51 12.11 -10.49
N GLU A 76 11.55 12.88 -9.42
CA GLU A 76 12.33 12.56 -8.21
C GLU A 76 11.64 11.50 -7.36
N ILE A 77 10.31 11.44 -7.43
CA ILE A 77 9.49 10.43 -6.77
C ILE A 77 8.44 9.85 -7.72
N ILE A 78 7.96 8.67 -7.41
CA ILE A 78 6.72 8.10 -7.94
C ILE A 78 5.79 7.89 -6.75
N GLU A 79 4.75 8.70 -6.66
CA GLU A 79 3.78 8.59 -5.58
C GLU A 79 2.41 8.16 -6.08
N ARG A 80 1.70 7.41 -5.25
CA ARG A 80 0.29 7.07 -5.46
C ARG A 80 -0.49 7.30 -4.18
N ILE A 81 -1.71 7.78 -4.33
CA ILE A 81 -2.68 7.85 -3.24
C ILE A 81 -3.29 6.46 -3.05
N ILE A 82 -3.33 6.02 -1.80
CA ILE A 82 -4.04 4.80 -1.40
C ILE A 82 -5.49 5.18 -1.16
N VAL A 83 -6.39 4.57 -1.92
CA VAL A 83 -7.82 4.85 -1.86
C VAL A 83 -8.55 3.60 -1.37
N LEU A 84 -9.39 3.75 -0.34
CA LEU A 84 -10.27 2.73 0.21
C LEU A 84 -11.72 3.12 -0.09
N ASP A 85 -12.41 2.32 -0.91
CA ASP A 85 -13.83 2.52 -1.27
C ASP A 85 -14.15 3.94 -1.79
N GLY A 86 -13.19 4.59 -2.48
CA GLY A 86 -13.29 5.95 -3.01
C GLY A 86 -12.61 7.02 -2.16
N GLU A 87 -12.29 6.75 -0.89
CA GLU A 87 -11.72 7.72 0.04
C GLU A 87 -10.19 7.61 0.12
N PRO A 88 -9.45 8.72 -0.02
CA PRO A 88 -7.99 8.76 0.21
C PRO A 88 -7.67 8.45 1.67
N ILE A 89 -6.80 7.45 1.92
CA ILE A 89 -6.40 7.06 3.27
C ILE A 89 -4.90 7.15 3.54
N GLY A 90 -4.11 7.51 2.55
CA GLY A 90 -2.66 7.62 2.70
C GLY A 90 -1.91 7.61 1.38
N THR A 91 -0.59 7.47 1.47
CA THR A 91 0.32 7.49 0.32
C THR A 91 1.25 6.29 0.29
N ILE A 92 1.67 5.94 -0.91
CA ILE A 92 2.77 5.00 -1.16
C ILE A 92 3.71 5.62 -2.20
N THR A 93 5.01 5.61 -1.90
CA THR A 93 6.01 6.39 -2.66
C THR A 93 7.22 5.52 -2.99
N ALA A 94 7.75 5.64 -4.21
CA ALA A 94 9.09 5.19 -4.57
C ALA A 94 9.97 6.43 -4.78
N ARG A 95 11.20 6.39 -4.27
CA ARG A 95 12.20 7.47 -4.31
C ARG A 95 13.61 6.90 -4.32
N ASP A 96 14.61 7.76 -4.33
CA ASP A 96 16.04 7.38 -4.29
C ASP A 96 16.38 6.38 -5.42
N PHE A 97 16.09 6.76 -6.65
CA PHE A 97 16.26 5.89 -7.82
C PHE A 97 17.72 5.65 -8.15
N VAL A 98 18.14 4.40 -8.18
CA VAL A 98 19.49 3.97 -8.61
C VAL A 98 19.39 3.26 -9.96
N LYS A 99 19.64 3.98 -11.06
CA LYS A 99 19.51 3.47 -12.44
C LYS A 99 20.33 2.22 -12.70
N LYS A 100 21.58 2.17 -12.20
CA LYS A 100 22.49 1.03 -12.43
C LYS A 100 21.94 -0.31 -11.94
N THR A 101 21.17 -0.31 -10.89
CA THR A 101 20.60 -1.52 -10.25
C THR A 101 19.09 -1.61 -10.40
N CYS A 102 18.46 -0.65 -11.13
CA CYS A 102 17.00 -0.52 -11.21
C CYS A 102 16.34 -0.58 -9.82
N GLN A 103 16.93 0.16 -8.87
CA GLN A 103 16.52 0.15 -7.46
C GLN A 103 15.74 1.40 -7.12
N CYS A 104 14.79 1.26 -6.19
CA CYS A 104 14.19 2.39 -5.49
C CYS A 104 13.96 2.08 -4.01
N THR A 105 13.81 3.15 -3.23
CA THR A 105 13.38 3.08 -1.83
C THR A 105 11.87 3.30 -1.75
N LEU A 106 11.17 2.41 -1.07
CA LEU A 106 9.72 2.45 -0.93
C LEU A 106 9.33 2.95 0.45
N GLY A 107 8.38 3.87 0.50
CA GLY A 107 7.70 4.34 1.70
C GLY A 107 6.19 4.13 1.59
N ILE A 108 5.54 3.87 2.72
CA ILE A 108 4.07 3.76 2.81
C ILE A 108 3.60 4.37 4.13
N VAL A 109 2.56 5.20 4.04
CA VAL A 109 1.87 5.78 5.19
C VAL A 109 0.36 5.62 5.01
N ILE A 110 -0.29 5.04 6.01
CA ILE A 110 -1.75 5.11 6.18
C ILE A 110 -2.01 6.08 7.31
N ALA A 111 -2.64 7.20 7.00
CA ALA A 111 -2.72 8.37 7.86
C ALA A 111 -3.63 8.17 9.08
N ASN A 112 -4.66 7.32 8.98
CA ASN A 112 -5.56 7.06 10.10
C ASN A 112 -5.25 5.71 10.76
N PRO A 113 -4.89 5.67 12.06
CA PRO A 113 -4.66 4.43 12.81
C PRO A 113 -5.83 3.45 12.79
N GLN A 114 -7.06 3.92 12.65
CA GLN A 114 -8.24 3.06 12.54
C GLN A 114 -8.23 2.17 11.27
N HIS A 115 -7.47 2.56 10.25
CA HIS A 115 -7.31 1.76 9.04
C HIS A 115 -6.16 0.73 9.15
N TRP A 116 -5.43 0.70 10.27
CA TRP A 116 -4.33 -0.22 10.45
C TRP A 116 -4.80 -1.64 10.78
N SER A 117 -3.96 -2.62 10.46
CA SER A 117 -4.20 -4.06 10.72
C SER A 117 -5.39 -4.71 9.98
N HIS A 118 -6.03 -4.00 9.05
CA HIS A 118 -7.11 -4.52 8.20
C HIS A 118 -6.62 -5.10 6.85
N GLY A 119 -5.31 -5.11 6.62
CA GLY A 119 -4.73 -5.61 5.37
C GLY A 119 -4.60 -4.56 4.26
N TYR A 120 -5.14 -3.36 4.42
CA TYR A 120 -5.13 -2.31 3.38
C TYR A 120 -3.72 -1.94 2.93
N GLY A 121 -2.78 -1.80 3.87
CA GLY A 121 -1.37 -1.54 3.53
C GLY A 121 -0.73 -2.68 2.75
N SER A 122 -1.06 -3.93 3.04
CA SER A 122 -0.55 -5.08 2.29
C SER A 122 -1.08 -5.10 0.86
N GLU A 123 -2.35 -4.77 0.67
CA GLU A 123 -2.97 -4.72 -0.66
C GLU A 123 -2.42 -3.54 -1.48
N ALA A 124 -2.29 -2.36 -0.88
CA ALA A 124 -1.68 -1.19 -1.52
C ALA A 124 -0.23 -1.49 -1.96
N LEU A 125 0.56 -2.11 -1.09
CA LEU A 125 1.92 -2.55 -1.39
C LEU A 125 1.97 -3.54 -2.54
N ARG A 126 1.08 -4.54 -2.56
CA ARG A 126 1.01 -5.53 -3.64
C ARG A 126 0.77 -4.84 -4.98
N LEU A 127 -0.25 -3.98 -5.07
CA LEU A 127 -0.57 -3.21 -6.27
C LEU A 127 0.59 -2.33 -6.74
N PHE A 128 1.28 -1.68 -5.79
CA PHE A 128 2.40 -0.79 -6.13
C PHE A 128 3.65 -1.57 -6.55
N LEU A 129 3.92 -2.71 -5.94
CA LEU A 129 5.03 -3.59 -6.37
C LEU A 129 4.79 -4.16 -7.77
N ASP A 130 3.55 -4.52 -8.11
CA ASP A 130 3.18 -4.95 -9.45
C ASP A 130 3.32 -3.81 -10.48
N PHE A 131 3.02 -2.57 -10.07
CA PHE A 131 3.27 -1.38 -10.88
C PHE A 131 4.78 -1.17 -11.09
N LEU A 132 5.58 -1.15 -10.02
CA LEU A 132 7.04 -0.93 -10.09
C LEU A 132 7.75 -2.01 -10.93
N ALA A 133 7.30 -3.27 -10.86
CA ALA A 133 7.84 -4.33 -11.71
C ALA A 133 7.60 -4.03 -13.20
N ARG A 134 6.44 -3.51 -13.57
CA ARG A 134 6.13 -3.10 -14.96
C ARG A 134 6.92 -1.89 -15.41
N GLU A 135 7.25 -0.98 -14.49
CA GLU A 135 8.14 0.16 -14.75
C GLU A 135 9.63 -0.24 -14.82
N GLY A 136 9.96 -1.53 -14.63
CA GLY A 136 11.33 -2.04 -14.80
C GLY A 136 12.19 -1.99 -13.54
N PHE A 137 11.62 -1.69 -12.37
CA PHE A 137 12.37 -1.78 -11.12
C PHE A 137 12.65 -3.25 -10.76
N ALA A 138 13.90 -3.54 -10.38
CA ALA A 138 14.36 -4.88 -10.07
C ALA A 138 14.61 -5.11 -8.58
N LEU A 139 14.95 -4.06 -7.83
CA LEU A 139 15.27 -4.14 -6.42
C LEU A 139 14.54 -3.05 -5.64
N ILE A 140 13.70 -3.47 -4.70
CA ILE A 140 12.98 -2.58 -3.81
C ILE A 140 13.62 -2.64 -2.43
N VAL A 141 13.93 -1.47 -1.89
CA VAL A 141 14.42 -1.28 -0.54
C VAL A 141 13.33 -0.57 0.27
N LEU A 142 13.17 -0.92 1.52
CA LEU A 142 12.36 -0.16 2.47
C LEU A 142 13.00 -0.20 3.86
N GLU A 143 12.64 0.75 4.67
CA GLU A 143 13.13 0.89 6.03
C GLU A 143 11.94 1.03 6.99
N THR A 144 12.10 0.47 8.17
CA THR A 144 11.14 0.61 9.26
C THR A 144 11.84 0.46 10.59
N TYR A 145 11.28 0.99 11.65
CA TYR A 145 11.85 0.84 12.98
C TYR A 145 11.89 -0.63 13.43
N ALA A 146 12.94 -0.99 14.17
CA ALA A 146 13.14 -2.37 14.63
C ALA A 146 12.01 -2.88 15.54
N ASN A 147 11.33 -1.99 16.25
CA ASN A 147 10.17 -2.30 17.09
C ASN A 147 8.82 -2.24 16.34
N ASN A 148 8.81 -1.85 15.04
CA ASN A 148 7.59 -1.87 14.22
C ASN A 148 7.31 -3.28 13.67
N THR A 149 6.98 -4.20 14.56
CA THR A 149 6.73 -5.62 14.19
C THR A 149 5.54 -5.77 13.25
N ARG A 150 4.55 -4.88 13.33
CA ARG A 150 3.39 -4.85 12.43
C ARG A 150 3.83 -4.63 10.97
N ALA A 151 4.61 -3.58 10.71
CA ALA A 151 5.11 -3.28 9.38
C ALA A 151 6.04 -4.40 8.87
N GLN A 152 6.96 -4.89 9.70
CA GLN A 152 7.85 -5.99 9.33
C GLN A 152 7.09 -7.25 8.93
N ARG A 153 6.02 -7.62 9.65
CA ARG A 153 5.16 -8.77 9.27
C ARG A 153 4.48 -8.56 7.93
N CYS A 154 3.97 -7.33 7.68
CA CYS A 154 3.37 -6.96 6.40
C CYS A 154 4.37 -7.13 5.26
N PHE A 155 5.57 -6.58 5.39
CA PHE A 155 6.61 -6.64 4.38
C PHE A 155 7.11 -8.08 4.14
N THR A 156 7.30 -8.85 5.20
CA THR A 156 7.71 -10.27 5.09
C THR A 156 6.68 -11.10 4.31
N LYS A 157 5.37 -10.91 4.55
CA LYS A 157 4.30 -11.58 3.77
C LYS A 157 4.36 -11.25 2.28
N LEU A 158 4.88 -10.07 1.93
CA LEU A 158 5.06 -9.62 0.55
C LEU A 158 6.45 -9.97 -0.01
N GLY A 159 7.20 -10.85 0.65
CA GLY A 159 8.48 -11.37 0.14
C GLY A 159 9.69 -10.48 0.42
N PHE A 160 9.55 -9.44 1.23
CA PHE A 160 10.72 -8.70 1.70
C PHE A 160 11.49 -9.51 2.73
N ARG A 161 12.82 -9.42 2.66
CA ARG A 161 13.75 -10.06 3.60
C ARG A 161 14.56 -9.01 4.34
N LYS A 162 14.83 -9.21 5.62
CA LYS A 162 15.73 -8.35 6.39
C LYS A 162 17.12 -8.39 5.75
N TYR A 163 17.67 -7.22 5.50
CA TYR A 163 19.01 -7.05 4.93
C TYR A 163 20.02 -6.63 5.99
N ARG A 164 19.70 -5.58 6.74
CA ARG A 164 20.54 -5.10 7.85
C ARG A 164 19.70 -4.39 8.91
N VAL A 165 20.30 -4.23 10.08
CA VAL A 165 19.79 -3.39 11.18
C VAL A 165 20.89 -2.38 11.51
N PHE A 166 20.51 -1.13 11.69
CA PHE A 166 21.46 -0.06 12.04
C PHE A 166 20.78 0.95 12.95
N TYR A 167 21.61 1.72 13.65
CA TYR A 167 21.15 2.82 14.48
C TYR A 167 21.07 4.09 13.66
N ALA A 168 19.89 4.69 13.56
CA ALA A 168 19.67 5.96 12.86
C ALA A 168 19.84 7.11 13.86
N ALA A 169 20.99 7.80 13.82
CA ALA A 169 21.32 8.84 14.77
C ALA A 169 20.31 10.01 14.78
N GLY A 170 19.73 10.33 13.61
CA GLY A 170 18.73 11.40 13.49
C GLY A 170 17.46 11.14 14.27
N SER A 171 16.96 9.89 14.28
CA SER A 171 15.77 9.50 15.03
C SER A 171 16.09 8.92 16.41
N GLY A 172 17.34 8.60 16.69
CA GLY A 172 17.75 7.93 17.94
C GLY A 172 17.23 6.49 18.05
N ARG A 173 16.95 5.81 16.95
CA ARG A 173 16.26 4.52 16.94
C ARG A 173 16.96 3.49 16.04
N PHE A 174 16.77 2.20 16.35
CA PHE A 174 17.19 1.13 15.46
C PHE A 174 16.21 0.98 14.30
N VAL A 175 16.77 0.89 13.10
CA VAL A 175 16.05 0.73 11.83
C VAL A 175 16.39 -0.63 11.23
N VAL A 176 15.39 -1.32 10.71
CA VAL A 176 15.53 -2.52 9.91
C VAL A 176 15.35 -2.14 8.45
N GLN A 177 16.39 -2.32 7.66
CA GLN A 177 16.30 -2.24 6.22
C GLN A 177 15.91 -3.61 5.66
N MET A 178 14.88 -3.63 4.81
CA MET A 178 14.42 -4.85 4.16
C MET A 178 14.46 -4.67 2.64
N ILE A 179 14.73 -5.75 1.92
CA ILE A 179 14.86 -5.76 0.47
C ILE A 179 13.97 -6.82 -0.15
N ARG A 180 13.49 -6.53 -1.36
CA ARG A 180 12.79 -7.48 -2.23
C ARG A 180 13.29 -7.33 -3.67
N LYS A 181 13.67 -8.45 -4.31
CA LYS A 181 13.88 -8.49 -5.75
C LYS A 181 12.53 -8.68 -6.44
N LEU A 182 12.27 -7.89 -7.46
CA LEU A 182 11.13 -8.07 -8.34
C LEU A 182 11.51 -8.97 -9.53
N PRO A 183 10.56 -9.70 -10.08
CA PRO A 183 10.81 -10.44 -11.34
C PRO A 183 11.14 -9.41 -12.44
N PRO A 184 11.99 -9.80 -13.41
CA PRO A 184 12.21 -8.95 -14.58
C PRO A 184 10.85 -8.69 -15.27
N PRO A 185 10.67 -7.52 -15.91
CA PRO A 185 9.50 -7.30 -16.74
C PRO A 185 9.44 -8.40 -17.81
N PRO A 186 8.24 -8.81 -18.23
CA PRO A 186 8.09 -9.78 -19.30
C PRO A 186 8.84 -9.26 -20.54
N PRO A 187 9.47 -10.15 -21.33
CA PRO A 187 10.21 -9.76 -22.53
C PRO A 187 9.33 -8.88 -23.42
N ILE A 188 9.93 -7.82 -23.99
CA ILE A 188 9.27 -6.97 -25.00
C ILE A 188 8.86 -7.90 -26.15
N GLY A 189 7.59 -8.22 -26.27
CA GLY A 189 7.07 -9.23 -27.23
C GLY A 189 6.07 -10.23 -26.63
N THR A 190 6.05 -10.40 -25.31
CA THR A 190 4.95 -11.05 -24.59
C THR A 190 3.87 -10.05 -24.20
N LEU A 191 3.91 -8.87 -24.82
CA LEU A 191 2.83 -7.90 -24.71
C LEU A 191 1.54 -8.57 -25.19
N ILE A 192 0.68 -8.74 -24.24
CA ILE A 192 -0.74 -9.04 -24.36
C ILE A 192 -1.22 -8.65 -25.74
N SER A 193 -1.70 -9.64 -26.50
CA SER A 193 -2.30 -9.44 -27.83
C SER A 193 -3.26 -8.24 -27.76
N PRO A 194 -3.33 -7.40 -28.80
CA PRO A 194 -4.35 -6.34 -28.89
C PRO A 194 -5.78 -6.83 -28.67
N ASN A 195 -5.99 -8.15 -28.70
CA ASN A 195 -7.25 -8.83 -28.45
C ASN A 195 -7.45 -9.25 -26.98
N ASP A 196 -6.52 -8.94 -26.07
CA ASP A 196 -6.74 -9.18 -24.64
C ASP A 196 -7.77 -8.16 -24.11
N PRO A 197 -8.86 -8.59 -23.49
CA PRO A 197 -9.91 -7.70 -22.97
C PRO A 197 -9.41 -6.72 -21.90
N HIS A 198 -8.21 -6.91 -21.36
CA HIS A 198 -7.57 -6.04 -20.36
C HIS A 198 -6.50 -5.12 -20.96
N TRP A 199 -6.22 -5.20 -22.26
CA TRP A 199 -5.25 -4.33 -22.92
C TRP A 199 -5.79 -2.89 -23.01
N LYS A 200 -4.99 -1.94 -22.49
CA LYS A 200 -5.21 -0.50 -22.72
C LYS A 200 -3.95 0.06 -23.35
N PRO A 201 -4.07 0.78 -24.49
CA PRO A 201 -2.91 1.39 -25.15
C PRO A 201 -2.25 2.39 -24.19
N PRO A 202 -0.90 2.52 -24.21
CA PRO A 202 -0.21 3.54 -23.48
C PRO A 202 -0.72 4.92 -23.92
N LYS A 203 -1.11 5.76 -22.97
CA LYS A 203 -1.45 7.15 -23.26
C LYS A 203 -0.19 7.86 -23.72
N ARG A 204 -0.25 8.47 -24.91
CA ARG A 204 0.78 9.37 -25.42
C ARG A 204 0.81 10.65 -24.62
#